data_9f444b36a0f5dc50449c18ee270ccfa2
#
_entry.id   9f444b36a0f5dc50449c18ee270ccfa2
#
_cell.length_a   1.000
_cell.length_b   1.000
_cell.length_c   1.000
_cell.angle_alpha   90.00
_cell.angle_beta   90.00
_cell.angle_gamma   90.00
#
_symmetry.space_group_name_H-M   'P 1'
#
loop_
_entity.id
_entity.type
_entity.pdbx_description
1 polymer ?
#
loop_
_entity_poly.entity_id
_entity_poly.type
_entity_poly.pdbx_seq_one_letter_code
_entity_poly.pdbx_strand_id
1 'polypeptide(L)'
;MAVRDGVVAWLGGDEVGRRMFPDADVEDLEDGFVAPGFVDSHIHLTATGLTLSGLDLRPATSYAQCLQMVADYAAAHPGQPVWGHGWDETSWPENAPPSTGDLDAVLGDRPAYLARVDAHSALASTGLRRLVGELPAAAGFSAEGPLVGHAHHLVRAVARDRLTAEQLAEARAAALRAAAAAGIVALHECAGPEIGGIDDWLQLRALDLGVEVIGYWGEPVSSPTQARELMAATGAHGLAGDLFVDGALGSRTAWLHEPYTDAPDRTGTCYLDSHAVEAHVRACTQAEVTAGFHVIGDAAVATVIGALERVVADLGPVAVARCGHRLEHAEMVTADQAAKLGQWGVIASVQPNFDALWGGADGMYARRLGAQRGSRLNPFALLASQGVPLALGSDAPVTDFDPWTSVRAAVNHRTPGSGVSARAAFAAATRGGWRAAGVRDGKAGTLAPGAPASYVIWDAGDLEVHAPRDTVQRWSIDPRSRVPALPRLGPGDALPRCRRTVHRGAVIHG
;
A
#
# COMPACT_ATOMS: atom_id res chain seq x y z
N MET A 1 12.74 -19.25 22.09
CA MET A 1 12.03 -18.01 22.53
C MET A 1 11.02 -18.42 23.60
N ALA A 2 10.83 -17.60 24.65
CA ALA A 2 9.73 -17.78 25.61
C ALA A 2 8.77 -16.59 25.52
N VAL A 3 7.46 -16.89 25.57
CA VAL A 3 6.37 -15.89 25.54
C VAL A 3 5.58 -16.02 26.86
N ARG A 4 5.24 -14.88 27.44
CA ARG A 4 4.39 -14.80 28.64
C ARG A 4 3.46 -13.60 28.51
N ASP A 5 2.19 -13.78 28.71
CA ASP A 5 1.17 -12.73 28.69
C ASP A 5 1.23 -11.85 27.43
N GLY A 6 1.39 -12.49 26.26
CA GLY A 6 1.46 -11.79 24.97
C GLY A 6 2.75 -11.01 24.72
N VAL A 7 3.80 -11.20 25.53
CA VAL A 7 5.08 -10.51 25.44
C VAL A 7 6.22 -11.52 25.32
N VAL A 8 7.25 -11.20 24.50
CA VAL A 8 8.49 -11.97 24.45
C VAL A 8 9.22 -11.81 25.79
N ALA A 9 9.22 -12.86 26.59
CA ALA A 9 9.89 -12.84 27.89
C ALA A 9 11.39 -13.10 27.77
N TRP A 10 11.79 -13.93 26.79
CA TRP A 10 13.19 -14.35 26.62
C TRP A 10 13.48 -14.84 25.21
N LEU A 11 14.75 -14.67 24.78
CA LEU A 11 15.28 -15.17 23.51
C LEU A 11 16.70 -15.71 23.72
N GLY A 12 16.98 -16.93 23.27
CA GLY A 12 18.31 -17.57 23.40
C GLY A 12 18.30 -19.04 23.03
N GLY A 13 19.32 -19.79 23.44
CA GLY A 13 19.46 -21.21 23.11
C GLY A 13 18.49 -22.11 23.91
N ASP A 14 17.99 -23.18 23.28
CA ASP A 14 16.90 -24.03 23.79
C ASP A 14 17.17 -24.63 25.17
N GLU A 15 18.39 -25.17 25.41
CA GLU A 15 18.73 -25.74 26.71
C GLU A 15 18.65 -24.70 27.86
N VAL A 16 19.06 -23.45 27.59
CA VAL A 16 18.98 -22.36 28.57
C VAL A 16 17.53 -22.00 28.81
N GLY A 17 16.73 -21.90 27.73
CA GLY A 17 15.31 -21.60 27.83
C GLY A 17 14.55 -22.64 28.65
N ARG A 18 14.74 -23.92 28.38
CA ARG A 18 14.11 -25.01 29.14
C ARG A 18 14.47 -25.00 30.64
N ARG A 19 15.70 -24.59 30.98
CA ARG A 19 16.11 -24.45 32.39
C ARG A 19 15.50 -23.21 33.06
N MET A 20 15.35 -22.11 32.33
CA MET A 20 14.78 -20.87 32.86
C MET A 20 13.26 -20.91 33.00
N PHE A 21 12.60 -21.71 32.19
CA PHE A 21 11.13 -21.81 32.14
C PHE A 21 10.69 -23.29 32.23
N PRO A 22 10.94 -23.96 33.38
CA PRO A 22 10.70 -25.42 33.48
C PRO A 22 9.20 -25.78 33.40
N ASP A 23 8.30 -24.86 33.72
CA ASP A 23 6.85 -25.07 33.72
C ASP A 23 6.17 -24.56 32.43
N ALA A 24 6.96 -24.14 31.42
CA ALA A 24 6.39 -23.67 30.17
C ALA A 24 5.96 -24.82 29.25
N ASP A 25 4.84 -24.63 28.57
CA ASP A 25 4.49 -25.47 27.44
C ASP A 25 5.54 -25.31 26.33
N VAL A 26 6.12 -26.40 25.89
CA VAL A 26 7.19 -26.40 24.89
C VAL A 26 6.67 -26.92 23.57
N GLU A 27 6.77 -26.10 22.55
CA GLU A 27 6.53 -26.48 21.16
C GLU A 27 7.86 -26.54 20.41
N ASP A 28 8.15 -27.66 19.75
CA ASP A 28 9.27 -27.80 18.85
C ASP A 28 8.82 -27.39 17.45
N LEU A 29 9.45 -26.36 16.90
CA LEU A 29 9.11 -25.85 15.57
C LEU A 29 9.91 -26.55 14.45
N GLU A 30 10.73 -27.56 14.82
CA GLU A 30 11.63 -28.27 13.89
C GLU A 30 12.55 -27.22 13.18
N ASP A 31 12.52 -27.21 11.84
CA ASP A 31 13.31 -26.28 11.02
C ASP A 31 12.56 -24.95 10.74
N GLY A 32 11.52 -24.65 11.51
CA GLY A 32 10.72 -23.43 11.35
C GLY A 32 11.53 -22.16 11.61
N PHE A 33 11.54 -21.23 10.67
CA PHE A 33 12.10 -19.90 10.82
C PHE A 33 11.11 -18.97 11.52
N VAL A 34 11.50 -18.38 12.63
CA VAL A 34 10.67 -17.41 13.38
C VAL A 34 11.16 -16.01 13.14
N ALA A 35 10.24 -15.14 12.66
CA ALA A 35 10.51 -13.74 12.40
C ALA A 35 9.41 -12.85 13.01
N PRO A 36 9.68 -11.55 13.27
CA PRO A 36 8.62 -10.60 13.60
C PRO A 36 7.51 -10.62 12.55
N GLY A 37 6.26 -10.44 12.99
CA GLY A 37 5.14 -10.29 12.07
C GLY A 37 5.28 -9.04 11.20
N PHE A 38 4.85 -9.14 9.96
CA PHE A 38 4.85 -8.05 9.00
C PHE A 38 3.77 -7.02 9.31
N VAL A 39 4.01 -5.79 8.87
CA VAL A 39 3.04 -4.68 8.86
C VAL A 39 2.92 -4.19 7.44
N ASP A 40 1.73 -4.26 6.87
CA ASP A 40 1.45 -3.68 5.56
C ASP A 40 1.06 -2.21 5.75
N SER A 41 1.87 -1.30 5.22
CA SER A 41 1.75 0.12 5.54
C SER A 41 0.83 0.90 4.60
N HIS A 42 0.21 0.25 3.61
CA HIS A 42 -0.74 0.88 2.70
C HIS A 42 -1.61 -0.17 2.03
N ILE A 43 -2.92 -0.12 2.29
CA ILE A 43 -3.89 -1.08 1.74
C ILE A 43 -5.30 -0.51 1.67
N HIS A 44 -6.14 -1.14 0.82
CA HIS A 44 -7.59 -0.94 0.69
C HIS A 44 -8.31 -2.26 0.97
N LEU A 45 -8.65 -2.50 2.22
CA LEU A 45 -9.03 -3.82 2.72
C LEU A 45 -10.33 -4.34 2.12
N THR A 46 -11.37 -3.50 2.07
CA THR A 46 -12.65 -3.90 1.45
C THR A 46 -12.48 -4.18 -0.05
N ALA A 47 -11.74 -3.33 -0.78
CA ALA A 47 -11.46 -3.55 -2.20
C ALA A 47 -10.64 -4.82 -2.43
N THR A 48 -9.68 -5.11 -1.57
CA THR A 48 -8.90 -6.36 -1.60
C THR A 48 -9.80 -7.58 -1.43
N GLY A 49 -10.69 -7.56 -0.46
CA GLY A 49 -11.63 -8.65 -0.25
C GLY A 49 -12.60 -8.86 -1.42
N LEU A 50 -13.06 -7.77 -2.02
CA LEU A 50 -13.88 -7.82 -3.24
C LEU A 50 -13.10 -8.41 -4.43
N THR A 51 -11.80 -8.17 -4.53
CA THR A 51 -10.94 -8.80 -5.55
C THR A 51 -10.74 -10.28 -5.27
N LEU A 52 -10.50 -10.67 -4.00
CA LEU A 52 -10.33 -12.07 -3.62
C LEU A 52 -11.58 -12.94 -3.85
N SER A 53 -12.78 -12.37 -3.73
CA SER A 53 -14.06 -13.05 -3.90
C SER A 53 -14.76 -12.76 -5.22
N GLY A 54 -14.29 -11.77 -5.98
CA GLY A 54 -14.88 -11.29 -7.22
C GLY A 54 -14.13 -11.75 -8.47
N LEU A 55 -14.11 -10.89 -9.48
CA LEU A 55 -13.43 -11.14 -10.75
C LEU A 55 -12.02 -10.55 -10.71
N ASP A 56 -11.00 -11.40 -10.60
CA ASP A 56 -9.60 -11.03 -10.75
C ASP A 56 -9.19 -11.10 -12.23
N LEU A 57 -8.86 -9.94 -12.82
CA LEU A 57 -8.44 -9.79 -14.21
C LEU A 57 -6.92 -9.73 -14.40
N ARG A 58 -6.13 -9.77 -13.33
CA ARG A 58 -4.66 -9.73 -13.42
C ARG A 58 -4.04 -10.87 -14.23
N PRO A 59 -4.63 -12.09 -14.28
CA PRO A 59 -4.14 -13.15 -15.15
C PRO A 59 -4.37 -12.93 -16.65
N ALA A 60 -5.17 -11.93 -17.06
CA ALA A 60 -5.41 -11.67 -18.47
C ALA A 60 -4.13 -11.21 -19.19
N THR A 61 -3.76 -11.92 -20.25
CA THR A 61 -2.57 -11.64 -21.07
C THR A 61 -2.92 -11.04 -22.43
N SER A 62 -4.21 -10.80 -22.69
CA SER A 62 -4.71 -10.18 -23.91
C SER A 62 -6.09 -9.56 -23.69
N TYR A 63 -6.44 -8.65 -24.58
CA TYR A 63 -7.77 -8.08 -24.69
C TYR A 63 -8.89 -9.15 -24.77
N ALA A 64 -8.72 -10.14 -25.64
CA ALA A 64 -9.69 -11.22 -25.83
C ALA A 64 -9.84 -12.07 -24.57
N GLN A 65 -8.75 -12.39 -23.90
CA GLN A 65 -8.79 -13.14 -22.64
C GLN A 65 -9.48 -12.36 -21.53
N CYS A 66 -9.25 -11.06 -21.42
CA CYS A 66 -9.95 -10.21 -20.46
C CYS A 66 -11.47 -10.28 -20.65
N LEU A 67 -11.97 -10.13 -21.89
CA LEU A 67 -13.40 -10.26 -22.19
C LEU A 67 -13.94 -11.66 -21.91
N GLN A 68 -13.17 -12.70 -22.21
CA GLN A 68 -13.59 -14.08 -21.93
C GLN A 68 -13.74 -14.31 -20.42
N MET A 69 -12.80 -13.82 -19.60
CA MET A 69 -12.90 -13.91 -18.14
C MET A 69 -14.13 -13.18 -17.59
N VAL A 70 -14.47 -12.01 -18.16
CA VAL A 70 -15.70 -11.28 -17.82
C VAL A 70 -16.94 -12.10 -18.18
N ALA A 71 -16.96 -12.74 -19.38
CA ALA A 71 -18.06 -13.59 -19.84
C ALA A 71 -18.26 -14.80 -18.91
N ASP A 72 -17.18 -15.50 -18.60
CA ASP A 72 -17.21 -16.70 -17.76
C ASP A 72 -17.70 -16.38 -16.34
N TYR A 73 -17.20 -15.29 -15.75
CA TYR A 73 -17.66 -14.81 -14.45
C TYR A 73 -19.15 -14.45 -14.47
N ALA A 74 -19.58 -13.72 -15.51
CA ALA A 74 -20.97 -13.32 -15.67
C ALA A 74 -21.91 -14.52 -15.85
N ALA A 75 -21.47 -15.56 -16.54
CA ALA A 75 -22.24 -16.80 -16.71
C ALA A 75 -22.34 -17.60 -15.40
N ALA A 76 -21.28 -17.62 -14.60
CA ALA A 76 -21.25 -18.29 -13.29
C ALA A 76 -22.10 -17.56 -12.23
N HIS A 77 -22.35 -16.24 -12.39
CA HIS A 77 -23.09 -15.41 -11.44
C HIS A 77 -24.30 -14.72 -12.11
N PRO A 78 -25.33 -15.46 -12.52
CA PRO A 78 -26.46 -14.90 -13.27
C PRO A 78 -27.22 -13.85 -12.44
N GLY A 79 -27.53 -12.70 -13.08
CA GLY A 79 -28.31 -11.63 -12.47
C GLY A 79 -27.56 -10.73 -11.46
N GLN A 80 -26.33 -11.06 -11.09
CA GLN A 80 -25.55 -10.24 -10.20
C GLN A 80 -24.78 -9.13 -10.96
N PRO A 81 -24.56 -7.95 -10.37
CA PRO A 81 -23.62 -6.97 -10.93
C PRO A 81 -22.21 -7.57 -10.94
N VAL A 82 -21.39 -7.14 -11.91
CA VAL A 82 -20.00 -7.59 -12.02
C VAL A 82 -19.10 -6.55 -11.36
N TRP A 83 -18.35 -6.98 -10.35
CA TRP A 83 -17.24 -6.23 -9.76
C TRP A 83 -15.95 -6.96 -10.08
N GLY A 84 -15.04 -6.30 -10.80
CA GLY A 84 -13.77 -6.87 -11.18
C GLY A 84 -12.62 -5.88 -11.00
N HIS A 85 -11.40 -6.43 -10.91
CA HIS A 85 -10.19 -5.63 -10.74
C HIS A 85 -9.01 -6.28 -11.46
N GLY A 86 -8.08 -5.45 -11.93
CA GLY A 86 -6.75 -5.92 -12.25
C GLY A 86 -6.40 -6.00 -13.73
N TRP A 87 -7.27 -5.50 -14.66
CA TRP A 87 -6.84 -5.44 -16.06
C TRP A 87 -5.67 -4.46 -16.24
N ASP A 88 -4.69 -4.86 -17.08
CA ASP A 88 -3.52 -4.03 -17.40
C ASP A 88 -3.15 -4.19 -18.88
N GLU A 89 -3.65 -3.27 -19.69
CA GLU A 89 -3.42 -3.23 -21.14
C GLU A 89 -1.96 -3.08 -21.52
N THR A 90 -1.13 -2.59 -20.60
CA THR A 90 0.30 -2.36 -20.89
C THR A 90 1.10 -3.63 -21.03
N SER A 91 0.59 -4.76 -20.54
CA SER A 91 1.18 -6.08 -20.69
C SER A 91 0.64 -6.87 -21.89
N TRP A 92 -0.39 -6.34 -22.58
CA TRP A 92 -1.07 -7.04 -23.67
C TRP A 92 -0.49 -6.70 -25.05
N PRO A 93 -0.56 -7.64 -26.02
CA PRO A 93 -0.11 -7.36 -27.39
C PRO A 93 -0.83 -6.19 -28.05
N GLU A 94 -2.11 -5.99 -27.74
CA GLU A 94 -2.96 -4.94 -28.29
C GLU A 94 -2.65 -3.57 -27.69
N ASN A 95 -2.04 -3.52 -26.50
CA ASN A 95 -1.75 -2.30 -25.72
C ASN A 95 -2.95 -1.34 -25.64
N ALA A 96 -4.15 -1.92 -25.53
CA ALA A 96 -5.42 -1.19 -25.46
C ALA A 96 -6.44 -1.95 -24.61
N PRO A 97 -7.22 -1.25 -23.77
CA PRO A 97 -8.30 -1.85 -22.98
C PRO A 97 -9.52 -2.15 -23.86
N PRO A 98 -10.44 -3.04 -23.43
CA PRO A 98 -11.75 -3.19 -24.02
C PRO A 98 -12.56 -1.89 -24.04
N SER A 99 -13.43 -1.73 -25.03
CA SER A 99 -14.38 -0.62 -25.09
C SER A 99 -15.64 -0.92 -24.25
N THR A 100 -16.43 0.12 -23.99
CA THR A 100 -17.77 -0.04 -23.40
C THR A 100 -18.65 -0.94 -24.26
N GLY A 101 -18.58 -0.78 -25.59
CA GLY A 101 -19.35 -1.61 -26.52
C GLY A 101 -18.96 -3.09 -26.46
N ASP A 102 -17.69 -3.42 -26.26
CA ASP A 102 -17.24 -4.81 -26.09
C ASP A 102 -17.76 -5.43 -24.81
N LEU A 103 -17.77 -4.66 -23.71
CA LEU A 103 -18.38 -5.10 -22.45
C LEU A 103 -19.88 -5.34 -22.61
N ASP A 104 -20.59 -4.44 -23.29
CA ASP A 104 -22.04 -4.56 -23.52
C ASP A 104 -22.36 -5.77 -24.39
N ALA A 105 -21.51 -6.11 -25.37
CA ALA A 105 -21.70 -7.30 -26.20
C ALA A 105 -21.62 -8.60 -25.37
N VAL A 106 -20.83 -8.62 -24.30
CA VAL A 106 -20.65 -9.76 -23.39
C VAL A 106 -21.73 -9.79 -22.30
N LEU A 107 -22.07 -8.61 -21.73
CA LEU A 107 -22.84 -8.47 -20.50
C LEU A 107 -24.31 -8.07 -20.73
N GLY A 108 -24.68 -7.57 -21.94
CA GLY A 108 -25.95 -6.92 -22.18
C GLY A 108 -26.13 -5.68 -21.29
N ASP A 109 -27.30 -5.53 -20.68
CA ASP A 109 -27.61 -4.40 -19.78
C ASP A 109 -27.13 -4.60 -18.33
N ARG A 110 -26.31 -5.63 -18.05
CA ARG A 110 -25.82 -5.90 -16.70
C ARG A 110 -24.84 -4.81 -16.24
N PRO A 111 -25.05 -4.23 -15.05
CA PRO A 111 -24.07 -3.31 -14.47
C PRO A 111 -22.74 -4.00 -14.20
N ALA A 112 -21.64 -3.44 -14.72
CA ALA A 112 -20.29 -3.92 -14.48
C ALA A 112 -19.31 -2.78 -14.24
N TYR A 113 -18.48 -2.95 -13.23
CA TYR A 113 -17.35 -2.11 -12.86
C TYR A 113 -16.08 -2.96 -12.86
N LEU A 114 -15.11 -2.60 -13.70
CA LEU A 114 -13.85 -3.32 -13.83
C LEU A 114 -12.70 -2.33 -13.63
N ALA A 115 -12.14 -2.30 -12.44
CA ALA A 115 -11.01 -1.43 -12.13
C ALA A 115 -9.74 -1.86 -12.87
N ARG A 116 -8.97 -0.91 -13.34
CA ARG A 116 -7.60 -1.14 -13.79
C ARG A 116 -6.73 -1.61 -12.61
N VAL A 117 -5.61 -2.25 -12.90
CA VAL A 117 -4.69 -2.77 -11.87
C VAL A 117 -4.24 -1.69 -10.88
N ASP A 118 -4.06 -0.45 -11.33
CA ASP A 118 -3.70 0.69 -10.47
C ASP A 118 -4.87 1.37 -9.74
N ALA A 119 -6.10 0.86 -9.89
CA ALA A 119 -7.34 1.38 -9.28
C ALA A 119 -7.65 2.87 -9.56
N HIS A 120 -6.92 3.55 -10.47
CA HIS A 120 -7.14 4.96 -10.85
C HIS A 120 -7.98 5.15 -12.12
N SER A 121 -8.37 4.07 -12.76
CA SER A 121 -9.33 4.07 -13.87
C SER A 121 -10.18 2.81 -13.87
N ALA A 122 -11.32 2.86 -14.53
CA ALA A 122 -12.18 1.68 -14.67
C ALA A 122 -12.91 1.67 -16.01
N LEU A 123 -13.16 0.46 -16.49
CA LEU A 123 -14.17 0.18 -17.50
C LEU A 123 -15.52 0.03 -16.81
N ALA A 124 -16.57 0.55 -17.43
CA ALA A 124 -17.94 0.44 -16.95
C ALA A 124 -18.88 0.12 -18.10
N SER A 125 -19.74 -0.90 -17.93
CA SER A 125 -20.78 -1.22 -18.92
C SER A 125 -21.80 -0.09 -19.04
N THR A 126 -22.49 -0.01 -20.17
CA THR A 126 -23.60 0.95 -20.35
C THR A 126 -24.68 0.78 -19.28
N GLY A 127 -24.92 -0.46 -18.82
CA GLY A 127 -25.84 -0.75 -17.73
C GLY A 127 -25.49 -0.03 -16.43
N LEU A 128 -24.18 0.06 -16.08
CA LEU A 128 -23.72 0.84 -14.93
C LEU A 128 -23.73 2.34 -15.20
N ARG A 129 -23.20 2.77 -16.36
CA ARG A 129 -23.10 4.20 -16.73
C ARG A 129 -24.44 4.93 -16.69
N ARG A 130 -25.53 4.28 -17.11
CA ARG A 130 -26.89 4.84 -17.07
C ARG A 130 -27.42 5.12 -15.66
N LEU A 131 -26.83 4.50 -14.63
CA LEU A 131 -27.21 4.71 -13.23
C LEU A 131 -26.56 5.95 -12.63
N VAL A 132 -25.63 6.59 -13.34
CA VAL A 132 -24.87 7.76 -12.90
C VAL A 132 -25.31 8.97 -13.72
N GLY A 133 -26.24 9.78 -13.18
CA GLY A 133 -26.95 10.81 -13.95
C GLY A 133 -26.07 11.92 -14.54
N GLU A 134 -25.00 12.32 -13.85
CA GLU A 134 -24.12 13.42 -14.28
C GLU A 134 -22.81 12.94 -14.92
N LEU A 135 -22.68 11.64 -15.19
CA LEU A 135 -21.44 11.06 -15.66
C LEU A 135 -20.86 11.71 -16.92
N PRO A 136 -21.66 12.07 -17.98
CA PRO A 136 -21.10 12.69 -19.18
C PRO A 136 -20.48 14.07 -18.97
N ALA A 137 -20.85 14.77 -17.91
CA ALA A 137 -20.29 16.07 -17.54
C ALA A 137 -19.10 15.99 -16.59
N ALA A 138 -18.80 14.80 -16.04
CA ALA A 138 -17.76 14.60 -15.07
C ALA A 138 -16.36 14.67 -15.70
N ALA A 139 -15.43 15.30 -15.02
CA ALA A 139 -14.02 15.32 -15.42
C ALA A 139 -13.46 13.89 -15.49
N GLY A 140 -12.80 13.56 -16.61
CA GLY A 140 -12.28 12.22 -16.86
C GLY A 140 -13.28 11.26 -17.53
N PHE A 141 -14.43 11.76 -17.99
CA PHE A 141 -15.37 10.97 -18.78
C PHE A 141 -14.80 10.56 -20.13
N SER A 142 -15.08 9.33 -20.52
CA SER A 142 -14.86 8.81 -21.86
C SER A 142 -16.09 8.04 -22.30
N ALA A 143 -16.57 8.24 -23.52
CA ALA A 143 -17.76 7.57 -24.01
C ALA A 143 -17.56 6.06 -24.18
N GLU A 144 -16.43 5.66 -24.72
CA GLU A 144 -16.12 4.26 -25.08
C GLU A 144 -14.98 3.64 -24.28
N GLY A 145 -14.09 4.47 -23.71
CA GLY A 145 -12.89 4.02 -23.02
C GLY A 145 -13.03 4.04 -21.50
N PRO A 146 -11.90 3.78 -20.81
CA PRO A 146 -11.84 3.87 -19.36
C PRO A 146 -12.21 5.24 -18.83
N LEU A 147 -12.90 5.26 -17.70
CA LEU A 147 -13.21 6.45 -16.92
C LEU A 147 -12.06 6.71 -15.94
N VAL A 148 -11.65 7.96 -15.79
CA VAL A 148 -10.59 8.39 -14.87
C VAL A 148 -11.09 9.53 -13.97
N GLY A 149 -10.34 9.86 -12.92
CA GLY A 149 -10.64 11.01 -12.07
C GLY A 149 -12.04 10.99 -11.49
N HIS A 150 -12.74 12.13 -11.52
CA HIS A 150 -14.07 12.25 -10.93
C HIS A 150 -15.10 11.30 -11.55
N ALA A 151 -15.06 11.09 -12.89
CA ALA A 151 -15.93 10.14 -13.55
C ALA A 151 -15.72 8.69 -13.04
N HIS A 152 -14.49 8.31 -12.76
CA HIS A 152 -14.17 7.02 -12.15
C HIS A 152 -14.75 6.91 -10.73
N HIS A 153 -14.58 7.93 -9.89
CA HIS A 153 -15.10 7.93 -8.52
C HIS A 153 -16.62 7.79 -8.49
N LEU A 154 -17.34 8.49 -9.38
CA LEU A 154 -18.79 8.38 -9.49
C LEU A 154 -19.26 6.96 -9.83
N VAL A 155 -18.67 6.32 -10.85
CA VAL A 155 -19.09 4.95 -11.22
C VAL A 155 -18.69 3.94 -10.16
N ARG A 156 -17.55 4.10 -9.48
CA ARG A 156 -17.12 3.24 -8.37
C ARG A 156 -18.10 3.29 -7.21
N ALA A 157 -18.52 4.49 -6.81
CA ALA A 157 -19.50 4.68 -5.74
C ALA A 157 -20.82 3.97 -6.06
N VAL A 158 -21.41 4.22 -7.27
CA VAL A 158 -22.64 3.59 -7.69
C VAL A 158 -22.52 2.07 -7.83
N ALA A 159 -21.37 1.56 -8.29
CA ALA A 159 -21.13 0.12 -8.38
C ALA A 159 -21.08 -0.53 -6.99
N ARG A 160 -20.42 0.12 -6.01
CA ARG A 160 -20.34 -0.34 -4.63
C ARG A 160 -21.71 -0.38 -3.97
N ASP A 161 -22.56 0.63 -4.19
CA ASP A 161 -23.92 0.69 -3.66
C ASP A 161 -24.83 -0.44 -4.19
N ARG A 162 -24.38 -1.22 -5.17
CA ARG A 162 -25.05 -2.43 -5.66
C ARG A 162 -24.62 -3.71 -4.96
N LEU A 163 -23.56 -3.64 -4.15
CA LEU A 163 -23.12 -4.76 -3.33
C LEU A 163 -23.98 -4.83 -2.06
N THR A 164 -24.29 -6.05 -1.61
CA THR A 164 -25.03 -6.22 -0.36
C THR A 164 -24.13 -6.03 0.86
N ALA A 165 -24.73 -5.74 2.01
CA ALA A 165 -24.01 -5.65 3.27
C ALA A 165 -23.24 -6.93 3.60
N GLU A 166 -23.82 -8.09 3.26
CA GLU A 166 -23.21 -9.41 3.44
C GLU A 166 -21.99 -9.59 2.55
N GLN A 167 -22.06 -9.16 1.27
CA GLN A 167 -20.90 -9.21 0.35
C GLN A 167 -19.75 -8.34 0.85
N LEU A 168 -20.03 -7.14 1.32
CA LEU A 168 -19.04 -6.24 1.89
C LEU A 168 -18.44 -6.78 3.20
N ALA A 169 -19.26 -7.36 4.08
CA ALA A 169 -18.80 -7.96 5.33
C ALA A 169 -17.89 -9.17 5.07
N GLU A 170 -18.28 -10.06 4.14
CA GLU A 170 -17.45 -11.20 3.77
C GLU A 170 -16.15 -10.77 3.07
N ALA A 171 -16.18 -9.75 2.21
CA ALA A 171 -14.98 -9.19 1.58
C ALA A 171 -13.98 -8.73 2.64
N ARG A 172 -14.41 -7.91 3.61
CA ARG A 172 -13.54 -7.45 4.72
C ARG A 172 -12.95 -8.61 5.51
N ALA A 173 -13.78 -9.59 5.87
CA ALA A 173 -13.33 -10.76 6.61
C ALA A 173 -12.36 -11.62 5.80
N ALA A 174 -12.61 -11.81 4.50
CA ALA A 174 -11.71 -12.55 3.61
C ALA A 174 -10.34 -11.87 3.49
N ALA A 175 -10.29 -10.54 3.36
CA ALA A 175 -9.05 -9.79 3.29
C ALA A 175 -8.23 -9.88 4.61
N LEU A 176 -8.89 -9.77 5.77
CA LEU A 176 -8.21 -9.94 7.07
C LEU A 176 -7.65 -11.36 7.25
N ARG A 177 -8.42 -12.39 6.86
CA ARG A 177 -7.92 -13.79 6.88
C ARG A 177 -6.73 -13.98 5.92
N ALA A 178 -6.79 -13.40 4.73
CA ALA A 178 -5.69 -13.46 3.76
C ALA A 178 -4.43 -12.74 4.28
N ALA A 179 -4.58 -11.57 4.91
CA ALA A 179 -3.48 -10.86 5.55
C ALA A 179 -2.83 -11.71 6.66
N ALA A 180 -3.63 -12.31 7.54
CA ALA A 180 -3.13 -13.22 8.59
C ALA A 180 -2.38 -14.41 7.98
N ALA A 181 -2.91 -15.02 6.92
CA ALA A 181 -2.28 -16.14 6.21
C ALA A 181 -0.98 -15.75 5.51
N ALA A 182 -0.81 -14.48 5.16
CA ALA A 182 0.42 -13.92 4.60
C ALA A 182 1.46 -13.51 5.67
N GLY A 183 1.19 -13.74 6.96
CA GLY A 183 2.09 -13.36 8.05
C GLY A 183 2.03 -11.87 8.44
N ILE A 184 0.95 -11.18 8.07
CA ILE A 184 0.71 -9.77 8.42
C ILE A 184 -0.05 -9.72 9.74
N VAL A 185 0.50 -9.00 10.71
CA VAL A 185 -0.10 -8.82 12.06
C VAL A 185 -0.78 -7.48 12.24
N ALA A 186 -0.42 -6.50 11.40
CA ALA A 186 -1.07 -5.19 11.38
C ALA A 186 -1.06 -4.64 9.95
N LEU A 187 -2.03 -3.79 9.65
CA LEU A 187 -2.12 -3.13 8.34
C LEU A 187 -2.66 -1.71 8.47
N HIS A 188 -2.24 -0.85 7.54
CA HIS A 188 -2.66 0.54 7.46
C HIS A 188 -3.71 0.68 6.36
N GLU A 189 -4.97 0.76 6.78
CA GLU A 189 -6.08 1.05 5.87
C GLU A 189 -6.06 2.51 5.45
N CYS A 190 -5.95 2.77 4.17
CA CYS A 190 -6.04 4.09 3.57
C CYS A 190 -7.48 4.37 3.14
N ALA A 191 -8.32 4.65 4.15
CA ALA A 191 -9.74 4.94 3.97
C ALA A 191 -9.98 6.41 3.59
N GLY A 192 -11.17 6.70 3.09
CA GLY A 192 -11.57 8.06 2.75
C GLY A 192 -12.94 8.14 2.11
N PRO A 193 -13.49 9.37 1.96
CA PRO A 193 -14.79 9.58 1.29
C PRO A 193 -14.82 8.99 -0.11
N GLU A 194 -13.73 9.14 -0.85
CA GLU A 194 -13.60 8.66 -2.24
C GLU A 194 -13.25 7.16 -2.34
N ILE A 195 -12.82 6.51 -1.26
CA ILE A 195 -12.41 5.10 -1.23
C ILE A 195 -13.60 4.21 -0.87
N GLY A 196 -13.94 4.10 0.39
CA GLY A 196 -15.02 3.28 0.93
C GLY A 196 -16.16 4.09 1.53
N GLY A 197 -15.90 5.34 1.89
CA GLY A 197 -16.81 6.17 2.66
C GLY A 197 -16.81 5.81 4.15
N ILE A 198 -17.50 6.64 4.93
CA ILE A 198 -17.45 6.55 6.39
C ILE A 198 -18.07 5.25 6.94
N ASP A 199 -19.16 4.79 6.34
CA ASP A 199 -19.85 3.57 6.79
C ASP A 199 -18.97 2.33 6.60
N ASP A 200 -18.25 2.24 5.48
CA ASP A 200 -17.30 1.15 5.21
C ASP A 200 -16.18 1.16 6.26
N TRP A 201 -15.58 2.32 6.50
CA TRP A 201 -14.52 2.49 7.49
C TRP A 201 -14.97 2.12 8.92
N LEU A 202 -16.13 2.60 9.36
CA LEU A 202 -16.65 2.31 10.70
C LEU A 202 -16.97 0.82 10.89
N GLN A 203 -17.50 0.15 9.85
CA GLN A 203 -17.73 -1.30 9.89
C GLN A 203 -16.43 -2.09 9.91
N LEU A 204 -15.45 -1.69 9.08
CA LEU A 204 -14.13 -2.32 9.06
C LEU A 204 -13.42 -2.19 10.42
N ARG A 205 -13.40 -1.00 10.99
CA ARG A 205 -12.79 -0.70 12.29
C ARG A 205 -13.41 -1.51 13.44
N ALA A 206 -14.66 -1.91 13.32
CA ALA A 206 -15.36 -2.69 14.33
C ALA A 206 -15.02 -4.20 14.26
N LEU A 207 -14.33 -4.66 13.22
CA LEU A 207 -13.95 -6.06 13.11
C LEU A 207 -12.71 -6.36 13.96
N ASP A 208 -12.79 -7.47 14.71
CA ASP A 208 -11.66 -8.05 15.42
C ASP A 208 -11.46 -9.49 14.94
N LEU A 209 -10.60 -9.67 13.95
CA LEU A 209 -10.20 -10.96 13.41
C LEU A 209 -8.69 -11.21 13.61
N GLY A 210 -8.13 -10.56 14.62
CA GLY A 210 -6.76 -10.80 15.09
C GLY A 210 -5.68 -9.99 14.37
N VAL A 211 -5.92 -9.46 13.18
CA VAL A 211 -5.01 -8.50 12.51
C VAL A 211 -5.36 -7.09 12.98
N GLU A 212 -4.38 -6.33 13.45
CA GLU A 212 -4.59 -4.94 13.90
C GLU A 212 -4.79 -4.01 12.70
N VAL A 213 -5.91 -3.28 12.66
CA VAL A 213 -6.23 -2.31 11.61
C VAL A 213 -5.97 -0.89 12.10
N ILE A 214 -5.04 -0.20 11.45
CA ILE A 214 -4.68 1.19 11.74
C ILE A 214 -5.18 2.04 10.58
N GLY A 215 -6.25 2.81 10.78
CA GLY A 215 -6.88 3.55 9.68
C GLY A 215 -6.39 4.97 9.54
N TYR A 216 -6.19 5.38 8.31
CA TYR A 216 -5.97 6.76 7.91
C TYR A 216 -7.18 7.25 7.11
N TRP A 217 -7.56 8.50 7.32
CA TRP A 217 -8.73 9.08 6.66
C TRP A 217 -8.33 10.18 5.68
N GLY A 218 -8.51 9.94 4.39
CA GLY A 218 -8.09 10.80 3.29
C GLY A 218 -9.11 11.91 2.98
N GLU A 219 -9.28 12.87 3.91
CA GLU A 219 -10.14 14.04 3.72
C GLU A 219 -9.38 15.31 4.14
N PRO A 220 -9.37 16.38 3.28
CA PRO A 220 -8.62 17.59 3.55
C PRO A 220 -9.28 18.44 4.63
N VAL A 221 -8.46 19.11 5.44
CA VAL A 221 -8.90 20.08 6.45
C VAL A 221 -8.14 21.39 6.31
N SER A 222 -8.73 22.50 6.75
CA SER A 222 -8.14 23.84 6.66
C SER A 222 -7.91 24.51 8.02
N SER A 223 -8.34 23.88 9.12
CA SER A 223 -8.13 24.40 10.47
C SER A 223 -7.85 23.29 11.48
N PRO A 224 -7.11 23.59 12.58
CA PRO A 224 -6.87 22.63 13.65
C PRO A 224 -8.15 22.11 14.32
N THR A 225 -9.21 22.92 14.34
CA THR A 225 -10.52 22.54 14.88
C THR A 225 -11.15 21.47 14.01
N GLN A 226 -11.22 21.67 12.69
CA GLN A 226 -11.70 20.67 11.74
C GLN A 226 -10.91 19.37 11.83
N ALA A 227 -9.57 19.47 11.96
CA ALA A 227 -8.73 18.27 12.10
C ALA A 227 -9.12 17.44 13.34
N ARG A 228 -9.31 18.09 14.50
CA ARG A 228 -9.73 17.38 15.71
C ARG A 228 -11.14 16.83 15.64
N GLU A 229 -12.07 17.57 15.04
CA GLU A 229 -13.46 17.12 14.85
C GLU A 229 -13.52 15.91 13.95
N LEU A 230 -12.79 15.94 12.83
CA LEU A 230 -12.75 14.83 11.87
C LEU A 230 -12.06 13.59 12.47
N MET A 231 -10.98 13.77 13.24
CA MET A 231 -10.34 12.68 13.99
C MET A 231 -11.30 12.05 15.01
N ALA A 232 -12.07 12.87 15.71
CA ALA A 232 -13.06 12.38 16.69
C ALA A 232 -14.23 11.64 16.02
N ALA A 233 -14.69 12.13 14.84
CA ALA A 233 -15.78 11.53 14.10
C ALA A 233 -15.39 10.19 13.46
N THR A 234 -14.19 10.11 12.88
CA THR A 234 -13.72 8.90 12.20
C THR A 234 -13.04 7.91 13.15
N GLY A 235 -12.40 8.43 14.23
CA GLY A 235 -11.50 7.66 15.08
C GLY A 235 -10.32 7.07 14.32
N ALA A 236 -9.91 7.70 13.24
CA ALA A 236 -8.73 7.36 12.46
C ALA A 236 -7.45 7.65 13.26
N HIS A 237 -6.33 7.10 12.82
CA HIS A 237 -5.00 7.35 13.40
C HIS A 237 -4.41 8.68 12.90
N GLY A 238 -4.77 9.10 11.70
CA GLY A 238 -4.33 10.34 11.08
C GLY A 238 -5.22 10.74 9.91
N LEU A 239 -5.09 11.99 9.46
CA LEU A 239 -5.73 12.51 8.26
C LEU A 239 -4.74 12.41 7.10
N ALA A 240 -4.69 11.22 6.50
CA ALA A 240 -3.64 10.78 5.61
C ALA A 240 -4.12 9.60 4.74
N GLY A 241 -3.18 8.84 4.21
CA GLY A 241 -3.47 7.77 3.28
C GLY A 241 -3.77 8.35 1.90
N ASP A 242 -4.83 7.84 1.26
CA ASP A 242 -5.22 8.28 -0.07
C ASP A 242 -6.00 9.60 -0.07
N LEU A 243 -5.40 10.61 0.54
CA LEU A 243 -5.73 12.00 0.25
C LEU A 243 -4.98 12.41 -1.03
N PHE A 244 -5.66 12.32 -2.16
CA PHE A 244 -5.05 12.44 -3.47
C PHE A 244 -4.57 13.87 -3.77
N VAL A 245 -3.26 14.05 -3.98
CA VAL A 245 -2.72 15.23 -4.67
C VAL A 245 -2.75 15.01 -6.17
N ASP A 246 -2.46 13.77 -6.60
CA ASP A 246 -2.54 13.31 -7.98
C ASP A 246 -3.03 11.85 -8.07
N GLY A 247 -2.94 11.25 -9.24
CA GLY A 247 -3.26 9.84 -9.47
C GLY A 247 -2.04 9.00 -9.84
N ALA A 248 -2.23 7.96 -10.68
CA ALA A 248 -1.23 6.96 -11.00
C ALA A 248 -0.64 7.09 -12.42
N LEU A 249 0.61 6.64 -12.59
CA LEU A 249 1.31 6.65 -13.88
C LEU A 249 0.65 5.74 -14.92
N GLY A 250 0.17 4.56 -14.50
CA GLY A 250 -0.50 3.61 -15.39
C GLY A 250 -1.72 4.21 -16.08
N SER A 251 -2.58 4.87 -15.33
CA SER A 251 -3.78 5.57 -15.81
C SER A 251 -3.50 6.96 -16.40
N ARG A 252 -2.25 7.42 -16.43
CA ARG A 252 -1.80 8.77 -16.86
C ARG A 252 -2.50 9.89 -16.10
N THR A 253 -2.71 9.69 -14.81
CA THR A 253 -3.30 10.67 -13.89
C THR A 253 -2.30 11.18 -12.85
N ALA A 254 -1.11 10.59 -12.71
CA ALA A 254 -0.02 11.17 -11.92
C ALA A 254 0.38 12.53 -12.53
N TRP A 255 0.48 13.57 -11.67
CA TRP A 255 0.69 14.94 -12.12
C TRP A 255 2.17 15.26 -12.33
N LEU A 256 2.51 15.60 -13.58
CA LEU A 256 3.87 15.76 -14.07
C LEU A 256 4.15 17.20 -14.50
N HIS A 257 5.40 17.66 -14.32
CA HIS A 257 5.89 18.90 -14.90
C HIS A 257 6.01 18.81 -16.43
N GLU A 258 6.55 17.69 -16.94
CA GLU A 258 6.65 17.41 -18.37
C GLU A 258 5.60 16.37 -18.77
N PRO A 259 5.00 16.51 -19.97
CA PRO A 259 3.99 15.55 -20.46
C PRO A 259 4.46 14.09 -20.44
N TYR A 260 3.50 13.18 -20.46
CA TYR A 260 3.76 11.77 -20.72
C TYR A 260 4.37 11.57 -22.10
N THR A 261 5.36 10.70 -22.23
CA THR A 261 6.03 10.42 -23.49
C THR A 261 5.08 9.77 -24.51
N ASP A 262 4.18 8.91 -24.02
CA ASP A 262 3.18 8.22 -24.85
C ASP A 262 1.81 8.94 -24.92
N ALA A 263 1.71 10.13 -24.31
CA ALA A 263 0.55 11.02 -24.38
C ALA A 263 1.02 12.49 -24.23
N PRO A 264 1.59 13.10 -25.29
CA PRO A 264 2.23 14.41 -25.20
C PRO A 264 1.29 15.59 -24.90
N ASP A 265 -0.01 15.37 -24.94
CA ASP A 265 -1.07 16.32 -24.59
C ASP A 265 -1.52 16.22 -23.12
N ARG A 266 -0.91 15.30 -22.34
CA ARG A 266 -1.30 15.03 -20.95
C ARG A 266 -0.16 15.22 -19.98
N THR A 267 -0.46 15.89 -18.86
CA THR A 267 0.44 16.04 -17.71
C THR A 267 -0.15 15.45 -16.43
N GLY A 268 -1.22 14.67 -16.52
CA GLY A 268 -1.92 14.11 -15.36
C GLY A 268 -2.98 15.05 -14.78
N THR A 269 -3.34 14.81 -13.52
CA THR A 269 -4.42 15.51 -12.81
C THR A 269 -3.92 16.02 -11.48
N CYS A 270 -4.12 17.30 -11.21
CA CYS A 270 -3.96 17.90 -9.89
C CYS A 270 -5.33 17.86 -9.18
N TYR A 271 -5.45 17.10 -8.10
CA TYR A 271 -6.68 17.05 -7.28
C TYR A 271 -6.64 18.06 -6.14
N LEU A 272 -5.47 18.25 -5.51
CA LEU A 272 -5.25 19.25 -4.47
C LEU A 272 -4.14 20.21 -4.89
N ASP A 273 -4.47 21.50 -4.92
CA ASP A 273 -3.49 22.55 -5.21
C ASP A 273 -2.58 22.86 -4.01
N SER A 274 -1.56 23.68 -4.24
CA SER A 274 -0.57 24.01 -3.21
C SER A 274 -1.17 24.70 -1.98
N HIS A 275 -2.29 25.42 -2.14
CA HIS A 275 -2.96 26.10 -1.03
C HIS A 275 -3.70 25.09 -0.14
N ALA A 276 -4.44 24.17 -0.75
CA ALA A 276 -5.16 23.12 -0.03
C ALA A 276 -4.19 22.17 0.70
N VAL A 277 -3.09 21.77 0.04
CA VAL A 277 -2.03 20.95 0.65
C VAL A 277 -1.40 21.66 1.84
N GLU A 278 -1.03 22.94 1.72
CA GLU A 278 -0.44 23.70 2.83
C GLU A 278 -1.42 23.86 3.99
N ALA A 279 -2.67 24.21 3.70
CA ALA A 279 -3.70 24.36 4.71
C ALA A 279 -3.88 23.07 5.51
N HIS A 280 -3.92 21.94 4.83
CA HIS A 280 -4.05 20.62 5.47
C HIS A 280 -2.86 20.27 6.36
N VAL A 281 -1.63 20.36 5.86
CA VAL A 281 -0.41 20.11 6.65
C VAL A 281 -0.33 21.02 7.87
N ARG A 282 -0.62 22.32 7.68
CA ARG A 282 -0.61 23.33 8.75
C ARG A 282 -1.64 23.01 9.83
N ALA A 283 -2.88 22.75 9.42
CA ALA A 283 -3.98 22.41 10.33
C ALA A 283 -3.67 21.14 11.14
N CYS A 284 -3.19 20.09 10.49
CA CYS A 284 -2.81 18.84 11.15
C CYS A 284 -1.61 19.03 12.08
N THR A 285 -0.56 19.76 11.66
CA THR A 285 0.60 20.05 12.52
C THR A 285 0.19 20.81 13.78
N GLN A 286 -0.67 21.83 13.67
CA GLN A 286 -1.19 22.59 14.82
C GLN A 286 -2.14 21.79 15.71
N ALA A 287 -2.80 20.78 15.16
CA ALA A 287 -3.66 19.85 15.90
C ALA A 287 -2.88 18.67 16.52
N GLU A 288 -1.59 18.53 16.24
CA GLU A 288 -0.73 17.38 16.58
C GLU A 288 -1.25 16.06 15.99
N VAL A 289 -1.79 16.13 14.77
CA VAL A 289 -2.33 15.00 14.00
C VAL A 289 -1.40 14.68 12.84
N THR A 290 -1.25 13.40 12.51
CA THR A 290 -0.54 12.98 11.29
C THR A 290 -1.30 13.46 10.05
N ALA A 291 -0.64 14.23 9.18
CA ALA A 291 -1.08 14.51 7.82
C ALA A 291 -0.38 13.56 6.84
N GLY A 292 -1.02 13.30 5.70
CA GLY A 292 -0.35 12.55 4.63
C GLY A 292 -1.12 12.68 3.32
N PHE A 293 -0.48 12.24 2.24
CA PHE A 293 -0.99 12.40 0.89
C PHE A 293 -0.59 11.23 0.00
N HIS A 294 -1.49 10.84 -0.89
CA HIS A 294 -1.15 10.09 -2.08
C HIS A 294 -0.41 11.02 -3.05
N VAL A 295 0.83 10.69 -3.41
CA VAL A 295 1.68 11.54 -4.23
C VAL A 295 2.66 10.72 -5.06
N ILE A 296 2.54 10.78 -6.38
CA ILE A 296 3.32 9.98 -7.34
C ILE A 296 4.16 10.87 -8.27
N GLY A 297 3.53 11.76 -9.03
CA GLY A 297 4.18 12.58 -10.04
C GLY A 297 5.09 13.65 -9.47
N ASP A 298 6.09 14.06 -10.24
CA ASP A 298 7.09 15.05 -9.82
C ASP A 298 6.51 16.44 -9.51
N ALA A 299 5.44 16.86 -10.19
CA ALA A 299 4.74 18.10 -9.90
C ALA A 299 3.95 18.01 -8.59
N ALA A 300 3.31 16.87 -8.33
CA ALA A 300 2.62 16.61 -7.06
C ALA A 300 3.60 16.56 -5.88
N VAL A 301 4.72 15.83 -6.02
CA VAL A 301 5.80 15.78 -5.02
C VAL A 301 6.33 17.18 -4.73
N ALA A 302 6.63 17.97 -5.77
CA ALA A 302 7.12 19.34 -5.61
C ALA A 302 6.10 20.25 -4.86
N THR A 303 4.81 20.06 -5.13
CA THR A 303 3.73 20.79 -4.47
C THR A 303 3.68 20.48 -2.96
N VAL A 304 3.74 19.21 -2.59
CA VAL A 304 3.73 18.78 -1.17
C VAL A 304 5.00 19.22 -0.44
N ILE A 305 6.16 19.07 -1.05
CA ILE A 305 7.44 19.52 -0.46
C ILE A 305 7.43 21.04 -0.24
N GLY A 306 6.94 21.82 -1.21
CA GLY A 306 6.84 23.27 -1.08
C GLY A 306 5.87 23.69 0.04
N ALA A 307 4.77 22.98 0.23
CA ALA A 307 3.83 23.19 1.33
C ALA A 307 4.47 22.88 2.69
N LEU A 308 5.11 21.71 2.81
CA LEU A 308 5.86 21.33 4.01
C LEU A 308 6.94 22.36 4.36
N GLU A 309 7.69 22.84 3.36
CA GLU A 309 8.74 23.85 3.56
C GLU A 309 8.19 25.14 4.18
N ARG A 310 7.04 25.64 3.70
CA ARG A 310 6.37 26.83 4.27
C ARG A 310 5.89 26.57 5.69
N VAL A 311 5.30 25.39 5.96
CA VAL A 311 4.86 25.02 7.31
C VAL A 311 6.04 24.87 8.26
N VAL A 312 7.16 24.28 7.81
CA VAL A 312 8.41 24.17 8.61
C VAL A 312 8.98 25.55 8.90
N ALA A 313 8.97 26.48 7.94
CA ALA A 313 9.45 27.84 8.15
C ALA A 313 8.66 28.57 9.24
N ASP A 314 7.36 28.33 9.33
CA ASP A 314 6.47 29.02 10.29
C ASP A 314 6.40 28.33 11.65
N LEU A 315 6.26 26.98 11.67
CA LEU A 315 6.02 26.21 12.91
C LEU A 315 7.26 25.50 13.45
N GLY A 316 8.32 25.46 12.65
CA GLY A 316 9.58 24.82 12.97
C GLY A 316 9.60 23.30 12.64
N PRO A 317 10.79 22.75 12.34
CA PRO A 317 10.94 21.34 11.93
C PRO A 317 10.57 20.34 13.05
N VAL A 318 10.71 20.72 14.30
CA VAL A 318 10.37 19.85 15.45
C VAL A 318 8.86 19.63 15.55
N ALA A 319 8.05 20.66 15.30
CA ALA A 319 6.60 20.53 15.30
C ALA A 319 6.13 19.56 14.20
N VAL A 320 6.66 19.71 12.99
CA VAL A 320 6.38 18.84 11.84
C VAL A 320 6.84 17.39 12.12
N ALA A 321 8.07 17.18 12.56
CA ALA A 321 8.62 15.85 12.84
C ALA A 321 7.88 15.09 13.96
N ARG A 322 7.32 15.83 14.92
CA ARG A 322 6.56 15.24 16.03
C ARG A 322 5.28 14.57 15.56
N CYS A 323 4.62 15.13 14.54
CA CYS A 323 3.37 14.61 14.00
C CYS A 323 3.54 13.32 13.19
N GLY A 324 4.74 13.02 12.69
CA GLY A 324 4.99 11.82 11.88
C GLY A 324 4.20 11.85 10.55
N HIS A 325 4.20 13.01 9.88
CA HIS A 325 3.56 13.13 8.57
C HIS A 325 4.11 12.11 7.58
N ARG A 326 3.28 11.68 6.62
CA ARG A 326 3.63 10.59 5.71
C ARG A 326 3.26 10.89 4.27
N LEU A 327 4.03 10.35 3.35
CA LEU A 327 3.74 10.36 1.92
C LEU A 327 3.56 8.94 1.44
N GLU A 328 2.45 8.70 0.77
CA GLU A 328 2.17 7.43 0.11
C GLU A 328 2.81 7.45 -1.27
N HIS A 329 3.40 6.33 -1.66
CA HIS A 329 4.09 6.08 -2.92
C HIS A 329 5.39 6.85 -3.04
N ALA A 330 5.38 8.19 -3.08
CA ALA A 330 6.57 9.04 -3.18
C ALA A 330 7.54 8.58 -4.29
N GLU A 331 6.99 8.27 -5.50
CA GLU A 331 7.74 7.59 -6.55
C GLU A 331 8.76 8.50 -7.25
N MET A 332 8.46 9.80 -7.44
CA MET A 332 9.29 10.73 -8.20
C MET A 332 10.00 11.77 -7.32
N VAL A 333 10.67 11.31 -6.27
CA VAL A 333 11.39 12.18 -5.32
C VAL A 333 12.82 12.43 -5.77
N THR A 334 13.23 13.71 -5.81
CA THR A 334 14.62 14.12 -6.10
C THR A 334 15.51 14.07 -4.86
N ALA A 335 16.84 14.16 -5.04
CA ALA A 335 17.80 14.14 -3.94
C ALA A 335 17.59 15.27 -2.91
N ASP A 336 17.32 16.50 -3.40
CA ASP A 336 17.07 17.66 -2.52
C ASP A 336 15.75 17.49 -1.73
N GLN A 337 14.72 16.93 -2.37
CA GLN A 337 13.46 16.65 -1.72
C GLN A 337 13.60 15.54 -0.67
N ALA A 338 14.34 14.47 -0.98
CA ALA A 338 14.64 13.40 -0.02
C ALA A 338 15.39 13.93 1.21
N ALA A 339 16.38 14.81 1.02
CA ALA A 339 17.10 15.44 2.11
C ALA A 339 16.19 16.26 3.02
N LYS A 340 15.24 17.04 2.44
CA LYS A 340 14.25 17.79 3.20
C LYS A 340 13.30 16.85 3.97
N LEU A 341 12.77 15.81 3.34
CA LEU A 341 11.92 14.81 4.00
C LEU A 341 12.62 14.15 5.19
N GLY A 342 13.88 13.74 5.03
CA GLY A 342 14.70 13.18 6.11
C GLY A 342 14.92 14.16 7.26
N GLN A 343 15.23 15.41 6.94
CA GLN A 343 15.43 16.48 7.93
C GLN A 343 14.14 16.78 8.72
N TRP A 344 12.99 16.70 8.09
CA TRP A 344 11.70 16.98 8.72
C TRP A 344 11.05 15.73 9.35
N GLY A 345 11.68 14.57 9.23
CA GLY A 345 11.18 13.31 9.79
C GLY A 345 9.90 12.80 9.14
N VAL A 346 9.64 13.20 7.89
CA VAL A 346 8.48 12.73 7.11
C VAL A 346 8.72 11.30 6.68
N ILE A 347 7.70 10.46 6.81
CA ILE A 347 7.75 9.03 6.52
C ILE A 347 7.39 8.80 5.04
N ALA A 348 8.12 7.93 4.36
CA ALA A 348 7.74 7.43 3.04
C ALA A 348 7.15 6.02 3.17
N SER A 349 5.88 5.90 2.84
CA SER A 349 5.14 4.63 2.73
C SER A 349 5.17 4.20 1.27
N VAL A 350 5.99 3.21 0.95
CA VAL A 350 6.36 2.87 -0.42
C VAL A 350 5.99 1.45 -0.81
N GLN A 351 5.79 1.21 -2.12
CA GLN A 351 5.34 -0.06 -2.68
C GLN A 351 6.43 -0.68 -3.59
N PRO A 352 7.34 -1.50 -3.05
CA PRO A 352 8.43 -2.04 -3.86
C PRO A 352 7.97 -2.91 -5.02
N ASN A 353 6.81 -3.56 -4.90
CA ASN A 353 6.23 -4.36 -5.97
C ASN A 353 5.90 -3.55 -7.23
N PHE A 354 5.68 -2.24 -7.12
CA PHE A 354 5.46 -1.36 -8.27
C PHE A 354 6.68 -1.31 -9.19
N ASP A 355 7.89 -1.17 -8.62
CA ASP A 355 9.12 -1.26 -9.43
C ASP A 355 9.31 -2.66 -10.02
N ALA A 356 9.05 -3.71 -9.25
CA ALA A 356 9.18 -5.09 -9.73
C ALA A 356 8.27 -5.41 -10.92
N LEU A 357 7.04 -4.85 -10.93
CA LEU A 357 6.04 -5.07 -11.97
C LEU A 357 6.22 -4.12 -13.16
N TRP A 358 6.48 -2.85 -12.90
CA TRP A 358 6.39 -1.78 -13.90
C TRP A 358 7.70 -1.07 -14.19
N GLY A 359 8.74 -1.31 -13.41
CA GLY A 359 10.08 -0.74 -13.58
C GLY A 359 10.90 -1.40 -14.69
N GLY A 360 12.13 -0.89 -14.85
CA GLY A 360 13.08 -1.37 -15.85
C GLY A 360 12.93 -0.68 -17.21
N ALA A 361 13.88 -0.98 -18.12
CA ALA A 361 14.02 -0.29 -19.39
C ALA A 361 12.81 -0.48 -20.33
N ASP A 362 12.15 -1.64 -20.24
CA ASP A 362 11.01 -2.02 -21.09
C ASP A 362 9.68 -2.01 -20.30
N GLY A 363 9.72 -1.57 -19.05
CA GLY A 363 8.56 -1.53 -18.17
C GLY A 363 7.55 -0.43 -18.53
N MET A 364 6.40 -0.45 -17.88
CA MET A 364 5.34 0.56 -18.07
C MET A 364 5.87 1.97 -17.77
N TYR A 365 6.69 2.14 -16.75
CA TYR A 365 7.27 3.44 -16.40
C TYR A 365 8.12 4.04 -17.54
N ALA A 366 8.96 3.21 -18.19
CA ALA A 366 9.76 3.66 -19.32
C ALA A 366 8.89 4.03 -20.54
N ARG A 367 7.78 3.31 -20.77
CA ARG A 367 6.82 3.65 -21.83
C ARG A 367 6.10 4.96 -21.56
N ARG A 368 5.64 5.19 -20.30
CA ARG A 368 4.91 6.41 -19.91
C ARG A 368 5.79 7.66 -19.87
N LEU A 369 7.04 7.54 -19.42
CA LEU A 369 7.90 8.67 -19.08
C LEU A 369 9.16 8.78 -19.97
N GLY A 370 9.44 7.78 -20.78
CA GLY A 370 10.74 7.60 -21.40
C GLY A 370 11.77 6.99 -20.45
N ALA A 371 12.80 6.36 -20.98
CA ALA A 371 13.77 5.57 -20.20
C ALA A 371 14.47 6.38 -19.09
N GLN A 372 14.81 7.66 -19.35
CA GLN A 372 15.53 8.48 -18.39
C GLN A 372 14.68 8.83 -17.14
N ARG A 373 13.42 9.23 -17.31
CA ARG A 373 12.53 9.52 -16.19
C ARG A 373 12.09 8.23 -15.50
N GLY A 374 11.71 7.20 -16.29
CA GLY A 374 11.26 5.91 -15.79
C GLY A 374 12.28 5.18 -14.92
N SER A 375 13.59 5.34 -15.18
CA SER A 375 14.65 4.73 -14.38
C SER A 375 14.94 5.43 -13.04
N ARG A 376 14.28 6.55 -12.74
CA ARG A 376 14.48 7.32 -11.49
C ARG A 376 13.38 7.12 -10.47
N LEU A 377 12.38 6.32 -10.79
CA LEU A 377 11.24 6.08 -9.91
C LEU A 377 11.61 5.19 -8.73
N ASN A 378 10.81 5.29 -7.69
CA ASN A 378 10.92 4.46 -6.48
C ASN A 378 12.35 4.50 -5.87
N PRO A 379 12.89 5.68 -5.53
CA PRO A 379 14.30 5.84 -5.17
C PRO A 379 14.59 5.42 -3.73
N PHE A 380 14.36 4.14 -3.37
CA PHE A 380 14.43 3.64 -1.99
C PHE A 380 15.79 3.86 -1.33
N ALA A 381 16.88 3.57 -2.06
CA ALA A 381 18.23 3.78 -1.55
C ALA A 381 18.52 5.28 -1.29
N LEU A 382 18.04 6.15 -2.16
CA LEU A 382 18.16 7.60 -2.00
C LEU A 382 17.41 8.06 -0.74
N LEU A 383 16.13 7.69 -0.61
CA LEU A 383 15.31 8.02 0.57
C LEU A 383 15.99 7.54 1.87
N ALA A 384 16.41 6.28 1.90
CA ALA A 384 17.11 5.71 3.06
C ALA A 384 18.42 6.41 3.36
N SER A 385 19.21 6.78 2.35
CA SER A 385 20.51 7.48 2.52
C SER A 385 20.34 8.89 3.10
N GLN A 386 19.21 9.53 2.87
CA GLN A 386 18.86 10.84 3.41
C GLN A 386 18.15 10.75 4.78
N GLY A 387 18.05 9.55 5.35
CA GLY A 387 17.44 9.33 6.67
C GLY A 387 15.91 9.37 6.67
N VAL A 388 15.27 9.33 5.52
CA VAL A 388 13.80 9.20 5.42
C VAL A 388 13.38 7.86 5.99
N PRO A 389 12.48 7.81 6.99
CA PRO A 389 11.95 6.56 7.49
C PRO A 389 11.09 5.88 6.43
N LEU A 390 11.40 4.63 6.11
CA LEU A 390 10.63 3.83 5.17
C LEU A 390 9.65 2.90 5.89
N ALA A 391 8.46 2.77 5.32
CA ALA A 391 7.48 1.73 5.63
C ALA A 391 7.04 1.08 4.31
N LEU A 392 6.94 -0.25 4.28
CA LEU A 392 6.54 -0.96 3.06
C LEU A 392 5.06 -1.34 3.12
N GLY A 393 4.36 -1.16 2.02
CA GLY A 393 2.99 -1.57 1.82
C GLY A 393 2.79 -2.29 0.49
N SER A 394 1.70 -3.06 0.39
CA SER A 394 1.32 -3.73 -0.85
C SER A 394 0.50 -2.84 -1.77
N ASP A 395 -0.24 -1.90 -1.21
CA ASP A 395 -1.34 -1.20 -1.88
C ASP A 395 -2.39 -2.20 -2.42
N ALA A 396 -2.63 -3.28 -1.67
CA ALA A 396 -3.62 -4.28 -2.09
C ALA A 396 -5.01 -3.62 -2.26
N PRO A 397 -5.71 -3.91 -3.39
CA PRO A 397 -5.53 -4.99 -4.34
C PRO A 397 -4.60 -4.71 -5.53
N VAL A 398 -3.92 -3.56 -5.59
CA VAL A 398 -2.99 -3.20 -6.68
C VAL A 398 -1.86 -4.24 -6.80
N THR A 399 -1.30 -4.65 -5.66
CA THR A 399 -0.46 -5.85 -5.56
C THR A 399 -0.95 -6.79 -4.46
N ASP A 400 -0.49 -8.03 -4.46
CA ASP A 400 -0.94 -9.04 -3.52
C ASP A 400 -0.39 -8.83 -2.10
N PHE A 401 -1.08 -9.42 -1.10
CA PHE A 401 -0.52 -9.65 0.23
C PHE A 401 0.62 -10.66 0.17
N ASP A 402 1.80 -10.22 -0.21
CA ASP A 402 3.02 -11.03 -0.18
C ASP A 402 4.18 -10.18 0.34
N PRO A 403 4.36 -10.10 1.66
CA PRO A 403 5.37 -9.26 2.26
C PRO A 403 6.81 -9.68 1.90
N TRP A 404 7.08 -10.98 1.66
CA TRP A 404 8.39 -11.42 1.22
C TRP A 404 8.68 -11.02 -0.22
N THR A 405 7.68 -11.02 -1.10
CA THR A 405 7.82 -10.46 -2.46
C THR A 405 8.12 -8.97 -2.40
N SER A 406 7.46 -8.21 -1.52
CA SER A 406 7.77 -6.79 -1.31
C SER A 406 9.18 -6.55 -0.80
N VAL A 407 9.64 -7.34 0.19
CA VAL A 407 11.02 -7.28 0.69
C VAL A 407 12.01 -7.63 -0.42
N ARG A 408 11.76 -8.69 -1.20
CA ARG A 408 12.60 -9.07 -2.35
C ARG A 408 12.65 -7.98 -3.41
N ALA A 409 11.52 -7.35 -3.73
CA ALA A 409 11.44 -6.25 -4.70
C ALA A 409 12.25 -5.03 -4.24
N ALA A 410 12.16 -4.65 -2.97
CA ALA A 410 12.96 -3.56 -2.41
C ALA A 410 14.47 -3.80 -2.50
N VAL A 411 14.91 -5.06 -2.45
CA VAL A 411 16.32 -5.46 -2.59
C VAL A 411 16.76 -5.50 -4.05
N ASN A 412 15.92 -6.08 -4.92
CA ASN A 412 16.24 -6.34 -6.33
C ASN A 412 15.59 -5.32 -7.27
N HIS A 413 15.68 -4.05 -6.92
CA HIS A 413 15.15 -2.94 -7.71
C HIS A 413 15.59 -3.03 -9.17
N ARG A 414 14.67 -2.74 -10.13
CA ARG A 414 14.93 -2.81 -11.57
C ARG A 414 16.00 -1.82 -12.03
N THR A 415 16.15 -0.69 -11.32
CA THR A 415 17.24 0.26 -11.55
C THR A 415 18.40 -0.05 -10.60
N PRO A 416 19.60 -0.40 -11.10
CA PRO A 416 20.75 -0.68 -10.25
C PRO A 416 21.10 0.47 -9.31
N GLY A 417 21.31 0.16 -8.03
CA GLY A 417 21.66 1.13 -7.00
C GLY A 417 20.47 1.83 -6.33
N SER A 418 19.24 1.61 -6.78
CA SER A 418 18.04 2.19 -6.16
C SER A 418 17.42 1.30 -5.07
N GLY A 419 17.78 0.02 -5.00
CA GLY A 419 17.33 -0.91 -3.97
C GLY A 419 18.03 -0.71 -2.63
N VAL A 420 17.46 -1.29 -1.58
CA VAL A 420 18.00 -1.29 -0.22
C VAL A 420 18.51 -2.68 0.18
N SER A 421 19.25 -2.79 1.31
CA SER A 421 19.67 -4.10 1.80
C SER A 421 18.48 -4.94 2.29
N ALA A 422 18.60 -6.28 2.26
CA ALA A 422 17.58 -7.19 2.77
C ALA A 422 17.15 -6.86 4.21
N ARG A 423 18.11 -6.51 5.07
CA ARG A 423 17.84 -6.11 6.47
C ARG A 423 17.10 -4.77 6.56
N ALA A 424 17.41 -3.80 5.70
CA ALA A 424 16.71 -2.54 5.66
C ALA A 424 15.27 -2.72 5.13
N ALA A 425 15.08 -3.49 4.07
CA ALA A 425 13.77 -3.82 3.53
C ALA A 425 12.90 -4.56 4.55
N PHE A 426 13.44 -5.61 5.19
CA PHE A 426 12.73 -6.34 6.24
C PHE A 426 12.37 -5.45 7.44
N ALA A 427 13.30 -4.58 7.87
CA ALA A 427 13.02 -3.62 8.94
C ALA A 427 11.94 -2.61 8.55
N ALA A 428 11.88 -2.18 7.30
CA ALA A 428 10.84 -1.29 6.79
C ALA A 428 9.46 -1.99 6.73
N ALA A 429 9.43 -3.30 6.40
CA ALA A 429 8.21 -4.12 6.37
C ALA A 429 7.71 -4.60 7.76
N THR A 430 8.47 -4.35 8.82
CA THR A 430 8.13 -4.75 10.19
C THR A 430 8.11 -3.53 11.12
N ARG A 431 9.26 -3.13 11.68
CA ARG A 431 9.38 -1.96 12.56
C ARG A 431 9.01 -0.64 11.88
N GLY A 432 9.28 -0.52 10.56
CA GLY A 432 8.96 0.66 9.78
C GLY A 432 7.47 0.95 9.78
N GLY A 433 6.63 -0.08 9.58
CA GLY A 433 5.18 0.04 9.66
C GLY A 433 4.70 0.48 11.05
N TRP A 434 5.20 -0.13 12.12
CA TRP A 434 4.87 0.31 13.48
C TRP A 434 5.31 1.75 13.76
N ARG A 435 6.49 2.14 13.27
CA ARG A 435 6.94 3.53 13.38
C ARG A 435 6.03 4.49 12.62
N ALA A 436 5.56 4.10 11.44
CA ALA A 436 4.61 4.88 10.65
C ALA A 436 3.26 5.01 11.37
N ALA A 437 2.88 4.02 12.19
CA ALA A 437 1.75 4.08 13.10
C ALA A 437 2.07 4.81 14.43
N GLY A 438 3.13 5.60 14.50
CA GLY A 438 3.46 6.39 15.69
C GLY A 438 4.04 5.59 16.87
N VAL A 439 4.23 4.27 16.74
CA VAL A 439 4.80 3.42 17.80
C VAL A 439 6.31 3.63 17.86
N ARG A 440 6.80 4.27 18.92
CA ARG A 440 8.20 4.68 19.08
C ARG A 440 8.90 3.96 20.26
N ASP A 441 8.37 2.83 20.71
CA ASP A 441 8.88 2.06 21.86
C ASP A 441 10.19 1.30 21.54
N GLY A 442 10.59 1.22 20.27
CA GLY A 442 11.74 0.49 19.78
C GLY A 442 11.64 -1.03 19.91
N LYS A 443 10.47 -1.57 20.25
CA LYS A 443 10.21 -2.99 20.49
C LYS A 443 9.24 -3.58 19.47
N ALA A 444 8.16 -2.89 19.13
CA ALA A 444 7.19 -3.33 18.13
C ALA A 444 7.87 -3.69 16.81
N GLY A 445 7.49 -4.80 16.18
CA GLY A 445 8.13 -5.33 14.99
C GLY A 445 9.51 -5.96 15.21
N THR A 446 9.82 -6.37 16.47
CA THR A 446 11.04 -7.12 16.84
C THR A 446 10.70 -8.33 17.70
N LEU A 447 11.67 -9.25 17.88
CA LEU A 447 11.57 -10.38 18.82
C LEU A 447 12.40 -10.17 20.11
N ALA A 448 12.68 -8.91 20.47
CA ALA A 448 13.44 -8.63 21.67
C ALA A 448 12.63 -8.87 22.97
N PRO A 449 13.27 -9.23 24.09
CA PRO A 449 12.58 -9.31 25.38
C PRO A 449 11.84 -8.00 25.72
N GLY A 450 10.59 -8.14 26.11
CA GLY A 450 9.66 -7.04 26.36
C GLY A 450 8.97 -6.46 25.12
N ALA A 451 9.18 -7.05 23.93
CA ALA A 451 8.40 -6.75 22.73
C ALA A 451 7.05 -7.50 22.76
N PRO A 452 5.99 -6.95 22.14
CA PRO A 452 4.78 -7.73 21.88
C PRO A 452 5.13 -9.02 21.15
N ALA A 453 4.54 -10.15 21.57
CA ALA A 453 4.76 -11.45 20.95
C ALA A 453 3.97 -11.56 19.64
N SER A 454 4.38 -10.74 18.66
CA SER A 454 3.82 -10.70 17.31
C SER A 454 4.85 -11.25 16.34
N TYR A 455 4.66 -12.50 15.92
CA TYR A 455 5.65 -13.23 15.12
C TYR A 455 4.99 -14.21 14.16
N VAL A 456 5.78 -14.65 13.21
CA VAL A 456 5.35 -15.65 12.22
C VAL A 456 6.35 -16.79 12.18
N ILE A 457 5.83 -18.01 12.06
CA ILE A 457 6.60 -19.22 11.81
C ILE A 457 6.53 -19.52 10.31
N TRP A 458 7.69 -19.62 9.68
CA TRP A 458 7.84 -19.80 8.25
C TRP A 458 8.50 -21.12 7.91
N ASP A 459 8.06 -21.77 6.84
CA ASP A 459 8.89 -22.71 6.09
C ASP A 459 9.83 -21.87 5.22
N ALA A 460 11.09 -21.88 5.53
CA ALA A 460 12.10 -21.15 4.79
C ALA A 460 13.25 -22.09 4.43
N GLY A 461 13.92 -21.79 3.33
CA GLY A 461 15.19 -22.43 3.00
C GLY A 461 16.34 -21.93 3.88
N ASP A 462 17.56 -21.99 3.35
CA ASP A 462 18.76 -21.50 4.04
C ASP A 462 18.63 -20.03 4.44
N LEU A 463 18.99 -19.72 5.67
CA LEU A 463 19.05 -18.36 6.18
C LEU A 463 20.45 -17.79 6.02
N GLU A 464 20.54 -16.55 5.54
CA GLU A 464 21.80 -15.86 5.34
C GLU A 464 21.93 -14.63 6.23
N VAL A 465 23.15 -14.40 6.73
CA VAL A 465 23.51 -13.14 7.35
C VAL A 465 24.11 -12.25 6.25
N HIS A 466 23.30 -11.34 5.72
CA HIS A 466 23.77 -10.40 4.70
C HIS A 466 24.78 -9.42 5.27
N ALA A 467 26.06 -9.54 4.87
CA ALA A 467 27.07 -8.53 5.15
C ALA A 467 26.95 -7.37 4.15
N PRO A 468 26.99 -6.12 4.59
CA PRO A 468 26.90 -4.97 3.69
C PRO A 468 28.15 -4.89 2.81
N ARG A 469 27.95 -4.49 1.57
CA ARG A 469 29.04 -4.25 0.60
C ARG A 469 29.43 -2.79 0.50
N ASP A 470 28.64 -1.87 1.09
CA ASP A 470 28.88 -0.42 1.04
C ASP A 470 28.59 0.30 2.37
N THR A 471 28.88 1.60 2.42
CA THR A 471 28.76 2.43 3.63
C THR A 471 27.30 2.72 4.03
N VAL A 472 26.38 2.74 3.08
CA VAL A 472 24.95 3.05 3.32
C VAL A 472 24.27 1.92 4.08
N GLN A 473 24.73 0.69 3.88
CA GLN A 473 24.12 -0.50 4.48
C GLN A 473 24.72 -0.86 5.86
N ARG A 474 25.79 -0.21 6.30
CA ARG A 474 26.51 -0.60 7.53
C ARG A 474 25.64 -0.58 8.78
N TRP A 475 24.76 0.38 8.92
CA TRP A 475 23.90 0.49 10.10
C TRP A 475 22.84 -0.63 10.16
N SER A 476 22.46 -1.22 9.01
CA SER A 476 21.43 -2.25 8.93
C SER A 476 21.89 -3.62 9.45
N ILE A 477 23.20 -3.85 9.59
CA ILE A 477 23.77 -5.07 10.20
C ILE A 477 24.15 -4.88 11.67
N ASP A 478 23.93 -3.72 12.24
CA ASP A 478 24.13 -3.53 13.67
C ASP A 478 23.31 -4.58 14.43
N PRO A 479 23.91 -5.39 15.32
CA PRO A 479 23.17 -6.33 16.16
C PRO A 479 22.01 -5.69 16.92
N ARG A 480 22.11 -4.38 17.20
CA ARG A 480 21.06 -3.58 17.80
C ARG A 480 19.85 -3.37 16.87
N SER A 481 19.97 -3.63 15.58
CA SER A 481 18.85 -3.57 14.62
C SER A 481 17.76 -4.59 14.93
N ARG A 482 18.10 -5.68 15.63
CA ARG A 482 17.18 -6.77 16.00
C ARG A 482 16.50 -7.44 14.80
N VAL A 483 17.16 -7.43 13.65
CA VAL A 483 16.73 -8.15 12.46
C VAL A 483 17.40 -9.53 12.48
N PRO A 484 16.63 -10.63 12.32
CA PRO A 484 17.18 -11.99 12.28
C PRO A 484 18.06 -12.22 11.04
N ALA A 485 18.72 -13.38 10.95
CA ALA A 485 19.17 -13.89 9.66
C ALA A 485 17.94 -14.04 8.75
N LEU A 486 18.08 -13.75 7.46
CA LEU A 486 16.97 -13.71 6.52
C LEU A 486 17.12 -14.81 5.45
N PRO A 487 16.02 -15.28 4.86
CA PRO A 487 16.06 -16.17 3.72
C PRO A 487 16.75 -15.51 2.52
N ARG A 488 17.18 -16.34 1.56
CA ARG A 488 17.68 -15.85 0.27
C ARG A 488 16.57 -15.10 -0.46
N LEU A 489 16.91 -13.94 -1.02
CA LEU A 489 15.98 -13.04 -1.69
C LEU A 489 16.41 -12.71 -3.13
N GLY A 490 17.27 -13.54 -3.73
CA GLY A 490 17.68 -13.39 -5.12
C GLY A 490 16.50 -13.61 -6.10
N PRO A 491 16.64 -13.13 -7.35
CA PRO A 491 15.69 -13.44 -8.39
C PRO A 491 15.62 -14.97 -8.62
N GLY A 492 14.44 -15.57 -8.42
CA GLY A 492 14.23 -17.00 -8.58
C GLY A 492 14.43 -17.86 -7.33
N ASP A 493 14.90 -17.29 -6.21
CA ASP A 493 14.90 -17.98 -4.93
C ASP A 493 13.45 -18.24 -4.46
N ALA A 494 13.22 -19.41 -3.84
CA ALA A 494 11.93 -19.70 -3.23
C ALA A 494 11.72 -18.79 -2.00
N LEU A 495 10.56 -18.15 -1.94
CA LEU A 495 10.18 -17.33 -0.79
C LEU A 495 9.60 -18.17 0.33
N PRO A 496 9.75 -17.75 1.61
CA PRO A 496 9.18 -18.44 2.75
C PRO A 496 7.66 -18.56 2.66
N ARG A 497 7.15 -19.70 3.11
CA ARG A 497 5.72 -19.97 3.23
C ARG A 497 5.28 -19.83 4.69
N CYS A 498 4.22 -19.07 4.95
CA CYS A 498 3.65 -18.92 6.28
C CYS A 498 3.08 -20.27 6.78
N ARG A 499 3.48 -20.68 7.98
CA ARG A 499 2.92 -21.81 8.72
C ARG A 499 1.93 -21.36 9.78
N ARG A 500 2.30 -20.29 10.50
CA ARG A 500 1.49 -19.76 11.60
C ARG A 500 1.80 -18.28 11.82
N THR A 501 0.77 -17.51 12.04
CA THR A 501 0.87 -16.10 12.44
C THR A 501 0.33 -15.91 13.85
N VAL A 502 1.13 -15.29 14.69
CA VAL A 502 0.79 -14.98 16.09
C VAL A 502 0.85 -13.47 16.27
N HIS A 503 -0.22 -12.89 16.82
CA HIS A 503 -0.26 -11.47 17.17
C HIS A 503 -0.51 -11.32 18.67
N ARG A 504 0.41 -10.63 19.36
CA ARG A 504 0.35 -10.40 20.82
C ARG A 504 0.10 -11.69 21.64
N GLY A 505 0.68 -12.80 21.19
CA GLY A 505 0.56 -14.11 21.82
C GLY A 505 -0.66 -14.94 21.39
N ALA A 506 -1.60 -14.38 20.64
CA ALA A 506 -2.75 -15.09 20.09
C ALA A 506 -2.45 -15.60 18.69
N VAL A 507 -2.78 -16.86 18.40
CA VAL A 507 -2.69 -17.43 17.03
C VAL A 507 -3.85 -16.85 16.21
N ILE A 508 -3.52 -16.21 15.09
CA ILE A 508 -4.50 -15.59 14.17
C ILE A 508 -4.56 -16.32 12.82
N HIS A 509 -3.57 -17.20 12.56
CA HIS A 509 -3.54 -18.11 11.42
C HIS A 509 -2.61 -19.31 11.72
N GLY A 510 -2.95 -20.53 11.27
CA GLY A 510 -2.20 -21.76 11.40
C GLY A 510 -2.93 -22.88 12.06
#